data_ee5f222bd03a28cdaaa330553eeaa184
#
_entry.id   ee5f222bd03a28cdaaa330553eeaa184
#
_cell.length_a   1.000
_cell.length_b   1.000
_cell.length_c   1.000
_cell.angle_alpha   90.00
_cell.angle_beta   90.00
_cell.angle_gamma   90.00
#
_symmetry.space_group_name_H-M   'P 1'
#
loop_
_entity.id
_entity.type
_entity.pdbx_description
1 polymer ?
#
loop_
_entity_poly.entity_id
_entity_poly.type
_entity_poly.pdbx_seq_one_letter_code
_entity_poly.pdbx_strand_id
1 'polypeptide(L)'
;MKKFALIVALALIGVAFASARTTFNIKDYGAKGNGKTSNTEAINKAIKACNEAGGGIVFVPDGKYVSGTIEMLDNVELSLDKDAELIASLDLKDYKNYVCIRDDFMKYKVAYTEYWNRAFILAQRVKNIAITGEGVINSNHLVDPNGEGHHRGPHCIMLGEVDGVTIRGIHITEASNYGVMGYEVENAVFENLQFTKGHDGIHLRGAKNLIIRNCSFETGDDCIAGGFWTNTSIKDCYLNSTCNGIRIIYPVYDIEIARCKFEGPGHYPQPHLPKLSGKMLAAMIVQPGAWWPAVGGVEDMHIHDIEIDNVRCVFASDLKANTWSKNLVIERIKATNVNYAALQIESWKGGVYEDVTLRDIDIHYLGRNDEKAKRGLIAPTRESRTVPYWAMFVRNIKHLTLENLNFTFTGEEHRTPIGIHNVAKIDMKSVNAQQTDDKEMIHAVDCPLVPETVSKNYIPITVPKNAR
;
A
#
# COMPACT_ATOMS: atom_id res chain seq x y z
N MET A 1 19.91 2.21 20.62
CA MET A 1 21.18 2.26 19.89
C MET A 1 21.76 0.91 19.44
N LYS A 2 21.14 -0.25 19.72
CA LYS A 2 21.66 -1.58 19.28
C LYS A 2 20.89 -2.19 18.07
N LYS A 3 19.76 -1.61 17.65
CA LYS A 3 18.93 -2.13 16.53
C LYS A 3 19.28 -1.55 15.14
N PHE A 4 20.00 -0.43 15.08
CA PHE A 4 20.40 0.20 13.80
C PHE A 4 21.56 -0.49 13.06
N ALA A 5 22.28 -1.41 13.71
CA ALA A 5 23.45 -2.05 13.12
C ALA A 5 23.12 -3.21 12.13
N LEU A 6 21.89 -3.74 12.13
CA LEU A 6 21.53 -4.89 11.33
C LEU A 6 21.09 -4.52 9.89
N ILE A 7 20.56 -3.32 9.69
CA ILE A 7 20.13 -2.84 8.36
C ILE A 7 21.33 -2.51 7.46
N VAL A 8 22.46 -2.11 8.05
CA VAL A 8 23.70 -1.82 7.30
C VAL A 8 24.39 -3.11 6.81
N ALA A 9 24.18 -4.24 7.48
CA ALA A 9 24.82 -5.51 7.12
C ALA A 9 24.23 -6.16 5.85
N LEU A 10 22.95 -5.92 5.54
CA LEU A 10 22.30 -6.44 4.31
C LEU A 10 22.73 -5.66 3.06
N ALA A 11 23.17 -4.42 3.18
CA ALA A 11 23.68 -3.62 2.07
C ALA A 11 25.12 -4.02 1.64
N LEU A 12 25.84 -4.78 2.47
CA LEU A 12 27.23 -5.18 2.24
C LEU A 12 27.43 -6.62 1.69
N ILE A 13 26.37 -7.42 1.57
CA ILE A 13 26.46 -8.79 1.00
C ILE A 13 26.50 -8.76 -0.53
N GLY A 14 26.31 -7.60 -1.16
CA GLY A 14 26.38 -7.42 -2.61
C GLY A 14 27.77 -7.30 -3.24
N VAL A 15 28.86 -7.48 -2.49
CA VAL A 15 30.23 -7.36 -3.02
C VAL A 15 31.02 -8.64 -2.74
N ALA A 16 30.63 -9.73 -3.38
CA ALA A 16 31.51 -10.87 -3.51
C ALA A 16 31.25 -11.56 -4.88
N PHE A 17 32.26 -11.51 -5.70
CA PHE A 17 32.39 -12.16 -7.00
C PHE A 17 31.56 -11.55 -8.14
N ALA A 18 32.06 -10.50 -8.76
CA ALA A 18 31.82 -10.19 -10.16
C ALA A 18 32.54 -11.19 -11.08
N SER A 19 32.22 -12.47 -10.98
CA SER A 19 32.31 -13.36 -12.12
C SER A 19 31.32 -12.82 -13.15
N ALA A 20 31.75 -12.59 -14.39
CA ALA A 20 30.85 -12.14 -15.44
C ALA A 20 29.68 -13.14 -15.54
N ARG A 21 28.48 -12.73 -15.13
CA ARG A 21 27.30 -13.59 -15.17
C ARG A 21 26.97 -13.91 -16.62
N THR A 22 26.75 -15.17 -16.91
CA THR A 22 26.43 -15.63 -18.29
C THR A 22 25.10 -14.98 -18.72
N THR A 23 25.10 -14.46 -19.95
CA THR A 23 23.89 -13.80 -20.52
C THR A 23 23.28 -14.72 -21.58
N PHE A 24 21.98 -14.91 -21.49
CA PHE A 24 21.14 -15.70 -22.38
C PHE A 24 20.18 -14.75 -23.11
N ASN A 25 20.51 -14.42 -24.37
CA ASN A 25 19.66 -13.52 -25.16
C ASN A 25 18.44 -14.28 -25.69
N ILE A 26 17.23 -13.79 -25.44
CA ILE A 26 16.00 -14.47 -25.88
C ILE A 26 15.91 -14.67 -27.39
N LYS A 27 16.58 -13.80 -28.18
CA LYS A 27 16.65 -13.96 -29.66
C LYS A 27 17.39 -15.23 -30.08
N ASP A 28 18.35 -15.69 -29.30
CA ASP A 28 19.09 -16.95 -29.57
C ASP A 28 18.19 -18.19 -29.38
N TYR A 29 17.07 -18.03 -28.68
CA TYR A 29 16.04 -19.05 -28.45
C TYR A 29 14.82 -18.89 -29.36
N GLY A 30 14.90 -17.98 -30.35
CA GLY A 30 13.88 -17.79 -31.38
C GLY A 30 12.87 -16.66 -31.11
N ALA A 31 13.09 -15.82 -30.10
CA ALA A 31 12.21 -14.68 -29.85
C ALA A 31 12.27 -13.64 -30.97
N LYS A 32 11.10 -13.05 -31.26
CA LYS A 32 10.92 -12.04 -32.31
C LYS A 32 10.29 -10.78 -31.73
N GLY A 33 11.08 -9.70 -31.69
CA GLY A 33 10.65 -8.39 -31.13
C GLY A 33 9.76 -7.57 -32.06
N ASN A 34 8.77 -8.17 -32.71
CA ASN A 34 7.94 -7.55 -33.74
C ASN A 34 6.52 -7.14 -33.23
N GLY A 35 6.22 -7.30 -31.96
CA GLY A 35 4.93 -6.95 -31.34
C GLY A 35 3.74 -7.84 -31.77
N LYS A 36 3.98 -8.97 -32.43
CA LYS A 36 2.92 -9.82 -32.98
C LYS A 36 3.12 -11.31 -32.68
N THR A 37 4.35 -11.82 -32.84
CA THR A 37 4.66 -13.22 -32.63
C THR A 37 4.67 -13.54 -31.14
N SER A 38 4.03 -14.64 -30.72
CA SER A 38 4.16 -15.13 -29.35
C SER A 38 5.58 -15.58 -29.07
N ASN A 39 6.14 -15.09 -27.99
CA ASN A 39 7.52 -15.39 -27.57
C ASN A 39 7.57 -16.23 -26.28
N THR A 40 6.42 -16.72 -25.79
CA THR A 40 6.31 -17.46 -24.52
C THR A 40 7.31 -18.61 -24.44
N GLU A 41 7.36 -19.44 -25.50
CA GLU A 41 8.24 -20.60 -25.54
C GLU A 41 9.72 -20.17 -25.58
N ALA A 42 10.06 -19.17 -26.40
CA ALA A 42 11.44 -18.71 -26.56
C ALA A 42 12.00 -18.11 -25.25
N ILE A 43 11.19 -17.26 -24.56
CA ILE A 43 11.58 -16.65 -23.29
C ILE A 43 11.75 -17.73 -22.21
N ASN A 44 10.77 -18.65 -22.08
CA ASN A 44 10.85 -19.71 -21.08
C ASN A 44 11.98 -20.72 -21.35
N LYS A 45 12.37 -20.98 -22.63
CA LYS A 45 13.56 -21.73 -22.97
C LYS A 45 14.85 -21.05 -22.53
N ALA A 46 14.95 -19.72 -22.72
CA ALA A 46 16.11 -18.96 -22.26
C ALA A 46 16.21 -18.97 -20.72
N ILE A 47 15.10 -18.80 -20.00
CA ILE A 47 15.06 -18.89 -18.54
C ILE A 47 15.48 -20.27 -18.04
N LYS A 48 14.97 -21.33 -18.67
CA LYS A 48 15.35 -22.70 -18.33
C LYS A 48 16.85 -22.97 -18.57
N ALA A 49 17.39 -22.59 -19.72
CA ALA A 49 18.80 -22.72 -20.00
C ALA A 49 19.68 -21.93 -19.02
N CYS A 50 19.27 -20.74 -18.66
CA CYS A 50 19.93 -19.92 -17.64
C CYS A 50 19.95 -20.61 -16.26
N ASN A 51 18.83 -21.13 -15.83
CA ASN A 51 18.73 -21.86 -14.56
C ASN A 51 19.57 -23.15 -14.56
N GLU A 52 19.51 -23.95 -15.63
CA GLU A 52 20.30 -25.18 -15.80
C GLU A 52 21.82 -24.92 -15.79
N ALA A 53 22.24 -23.72 -16.21
CA ALA A 53 23.63 -23.26 -16.13
C ALA A 53 24.04 -22.77 -14.73
N GLY A 54 23.14 -22.86 -13.74
CA GLY A 54 23.37 -22.40 -12.36
C GLY A 54 22.93 -20.95 -12.11
N GLY A 55 22.28 -20.30 -13.06
CA GLY A 55 21.81 -18.92 -13.00
C GLY A 55 22.56 -17.97 -13.94
N GLY A 56 22.08 -16.76 -14.05
CA GLY A 56 22.63 -15.76 -14.96
C GLY A 56 21.63 -14.66 -15.29
N ILE A 57 21.81 -14.08 -16.48
CA ILE A 57 20.98 -13.00 -17.00
C ILE A 57 20.25 -13.50 -18.24
N VAL A 58 18.92 -13.50 -18.22
CA VAL A 58 18.09 -13.63 -19.43
C VAL A 58 17.84 -12.23 -19.95
N PHE A 59 18.46 -11.91 -21.08
CA PHE A 59 18.40 -10.57 -21.65
C PHE A 59 17.31 -10.46 -22.71
N VAL A 60 16.44 -9.48 -22.52
CA VAL A 60 15.39 -9.06 -23.45
C VAL A 60 15.90 -7.82 -24.19
N PRO A 61 16.41 -7.94 -25.41
CA PRO A 61 16.94 -6.81 -26.16
C PRO A 61 15.83 -5.93 -26.70
N ASP A 62 16.21 -4.78 -27.30
CA ASP A 62 15.29 -3.88 -28.01
C ASP A 62 14.27 -4.63 -28.86
N GLY A 63 13.02 -4.22 -28.76
CA GLY A 63 11.86 -4.76 -29.48
C GLY A 63 10.61 -4.97 -28.61
N LYS A 64 9.52 -5.38 -29.26
CA LYS A 64 8.22 -5.65 -28.63
C LYS A 64 7.93 -7.15 -28.62
N TYR A 65 7.82 -7.75 -27.46
CA TYR A 65 7.70 -9.18 -27.28
C TYR A 65 6.36 -9.55 -26.65
N VAL A 66 5.42 -10.04 -27.46
CA VAL A 66 4.14 -10.56 -26.95
C VAL A 66 4.38 -11.93 -26.31
N SER A 67 3.86 -12.16 -25.12
CA SER A 67 4.01 -13.43 -24.40
C SER A 67 2.82 -13.75 -23.52
N GLY A 68 2.53 -15.03 -23.34
CA GLY A 68 1.77 -15.55 -22.20
C GLY A 68 2.66 -15.63 -20.96
N THR A 69 2.38 -16.58 -20.06
CA THR A 69 3.13 -16.65 -18.80
C THR A 69 4.63 -16.89 -18.98
N ILE A 70 5.42 -15.99 -18.43
CA ILE A 70 6.87 -16.10 -18.26
C ILE A 70 7.11 -16.70 -16.87
N GLU A 71 7.75 -17.88 -16.80
CA GLU A 71 7.99 -18.60 -15.54
C GLU A 71 9.41 -18.35 -15.04
N MET A 72 9.54 -17.63 -13.93
CA MET A 72 10.84 -17.39 -13.30
C MET A 72 11.34 -18.64 -12.58
N LEU A 73 12.64 -18.88 -12.66
CA LEU A 73 13.33 -19.99 -11.99
C LEU A 73 14.45 -19.47 -11.08
N ASP A 74 14.94 -20.33 -10.19
CA ASP A 74 16.00 -19.99 -9.23
C ASP A 74 17.23 -19.36 -9.89
N ASN A 75 17.77 -18.33 -9.26
CA ASN A 75 19.00 -17.64 -9.63
C ASN A 75 18.97 -16.96 -11.03
N VAL A 76 17.79 -16.71 -11.58
CA VAL A 76 17.62 -16.05 -12.88
C VAL A 76 17.30 -14.58 -12.70
N GLU A 77 18.00 -13.74 -13.43
CA GLU A 77 17.65 -12.34 -13.66
C GLU A 77 17.05 -12.16 -15.05
N LEU A 78 15.82 -11.65 -15.13
CA LEU A 78 15.21 -11.20 -16.38
C LEU A 78 15.52 -9.72 -16.55
N SER A 79 16.40 -9.38 -17.49
CA SER A 79 16.88 -8.02 -17.72
C SER A 79 16.37 -7.45 -19.04
N LEU A 80 15.67 -6.31 -18.98
CA LEU A 80 15.08 -5.65 -20.13
C LEU A 80 15.94 -4.47 -20.58
N ASP A 81 16.28 -4.45 -21.86
CA ASP A 81 16.83 -3.25 -22.49
C ASP A 81 15.87 -2.06 -22.34
N LYS A 82 16.38 -0.82 -22.36
CA LYS A 82 15.57 0.40 -22.23
C LYS A 82 14.51 0.54 -23.33
N ASP A 83 14.76 0.00 -24.50
CA ASP A 83 13.86 0.02 -25.66
C ASP A 83 13.09 -1.33 -25.80
N ALA A 84 13.15 -2.21 -24.81
CA ALA A 84 12.40 -3.46 -24.77
C ALA A 84 11.03 -3.28 -24.14
N GLU A 85 10.02 -3.91 -24.75
CA GLU A 85 8.66 -3.99 -24.19
C GLU A 85 8.20 -5.46 -24.17
N LEU A 86 7.94 -6.00 -22.96
CA LEU A 86 7.22 -7.25 -22.78
C LEU A 86 5.73 -6.94 -22.75
N ILE A 87 4.96 -7.53 -23.66
CA ILE A 87 3.51 -7.29 -23.81
C ILE A 87 2.75 -8.57 -23.50
N ALA A 88 1.84 -8.50 -22.56
CA ALA A 88 0.99 -9.62 -22.19
C ALA A 88 0.03 -10.01 -23.33
N SER A 89 -0.12 -11.30 -23.58
CA SER A 89 -1.07 -11.85 -24.56
C SER A 89 -2.51 -11.46 -24.21
N LEU A 90 -3.35 -11.27 -25.22
CA LEU A 90 -4.78 -11.04 -25.03
C LEU A 90 -5.62 -12.34 -24.98
N ASP A 91 -5.00 -13.52 -25.01
CA ASP A 91 -5.70 -14.80 -24.83
C ASP A 91 -5.50 -15.32 -23.39
N LEU A 92 -6.60 -15.40 -22.62
CA LEU A 92 -6.58 -15.92 -21.25
C LEU A 92 -6.04 -17.35 -21.13
N LYS A 93 -6.03 -18.14 -22.22
CA LYS A 93 -5.48 -19.50 -22.24
C LYS A 93 -3.95 -19.54 -22.16
N ASP A 94 -3.29 -18.43 -22.48
CA ASP A 94 -1.85 -18.32 -22.45
C ASP A 94 -1.29 -18.15 -21.02
N TYR A 95 -2.17 -18.08 -20.01
CA TYR A 95 -1.78 -17.78 -18.64
C TYR A 95 -1.87 -18.97 -17.71
N LYS A 96 -0.79 -19.17 -16.94
CA LYS A 96 -0.74 -20.09 -15.81
C LYS A 96 -1.14 -19.40 -14.51
N ASN A 97 -1.61 -20.21 -13.56
CA ASN A 97 -1.95 -19.78 -12.21
C ASN A 97 -0.79 -20.08 -11.25
N TYR A 98 -0.60 -19.19 -10.27
CA TYR A 98 0.03 -19.60 -9.03
C TYR A 98 -0.84 -20.68 -8.35
N VAL A 99 -0.21 -21.77 -7.95
CA VAL A 99 -0.89 -22.89 -7.29
C VAL A 99 -0.50 -22.89 -5.81
N CYS A 100 -1.44 -22.53 -4.96
CA CYS A 100 -1.27 -22.63 -3.53
C CYS A 100 -1.34 -24.10 -3.08
N ILE A 101 -0.28 -24.57 -2.42
CA ILE A 101 -0.18 -25.94 -1.90
C ILE A 101 -0.13 -26.00 -0.37
N ARG A 102 -0.31 -24.86 0.31
CA ARG A 102 -0.18 -24.74 1.77
C ARG A 102 -1.55 -24.62 2.43
N ASP A 103 -1.84 -25.48 3.39
CA ASP A 103 -3.09 -25.43 4.16
C ASP A 103 -3.19 -24.20 5.07
N ASP A 104 -2.05 -23.66 5.54
CA ASP A 104 -2.01 -22.47 6.40
C ASP A 104 -2.30 -21.15 5.65
N PHE A 105 -2.41 -21.17 4.33
CA PHE A 105 -2.85 -20.05 3.50
C PHE A 105 -4.35 -19.74 3.61
N MET A 106 -5.11 -20.46 4.40
CA MET A 106 -6.53 -20.15 4.66
C MET A 106 -6.78 -18.72 5.13
N LYS A 107 -5.78 -18.06 5.74
CA LYS A 107 -5.81 -16.62 6.03
C LYS A 107 -5.92 -15.75 4.76
N TYR A 108 -5.53 -16.29 3.60
CA TYR A 108 -5.62 -15.63 2.28
C TYR A 108 -6.62 -16.36 1.39
N LYS A 109 -7.90 -16.28 1.70
CA LYS A 109 -8.96 -17.04 0.99
C LYS A 109 -8.87 -16.97 -0.54
N VAL A 110 -8.47 -15.83 -1.08
CA VAL A 110 -8.33 -15.64 -2.53
C VAL A 110 -7.19 -16.43 -3.15
N ALA A 111 -6.18 -16.90 -2.36
CA ALA A 111 -5.09 -17.72 -2.87
C ALA A 111 -5.56 -19.05 -3.48
N TYR A 112 -6.77 -19.49 -3.15
CA TYR A 112 -7.38 -20.73 -3.65
C TYR A 112 -8.40 -20.48 -4.76
N THR A 113 -8.60 -19.24 -5.20
CA THR A 113 -9.55 -18.91 -6.25
C THR A 113 -8.92 -19.15 -7.62
N GLU A 114 -9.50 -20.06 -8.41
CA GLU A 114 -8.93 -20.53 -9.68
C GLU A 114 -8.55 -19.39 -10.63
N TYR A 115 -9.42 -18.42 -10.84
CA TYR A 115 -9.16 -17.34 -11.81
C TYR A 115 -8.41 -16.15 -11.24
N TRP A 116 -8.20 -16.09 -9.91
CA TRP A 116 -7.53 -14.97 -9.26
C TRP A 116 -6.02 -14.96 -9.44
N ASN A 117 -5.40 -16.13 -9.54
CA ASN A 117 -3.94 -16.29 -9.46
C ASN A 117 -3.23 -16.40 -10.82
N ARG A 118 -3.91 -16.04 -11.92
CA ARG A 118 -3.26 -15.95 -13.23
C ARG A 118 -2.21 -14.86 -13.25
N ALA A 119 -1.10 -15.10 -13.95
CA ALA A 119 0.01 -14.17 -14.01
C ALA A 119 0.68 -14.09 -15.38
N PHE A 120 1.12 -12.89 -15.74
CA PHE A 120 1.96 -12.66 -16.90
C PHE A 120 3.43 -13.07 -16.59
N ILE A 121 3.99 -12.62 -15.47
CA ILE A 121 5.26 -13.14 -14.95
C ILE A 121 4.96 -13.88 -13.65
N LEU A 122 5.31 -15.16 -13.61
CA LEU A 122 5.03 -16.04 -12.48
C LEU A 122 6.35 -16.52 -11.84
N ALA A 123 6.54 -16.16 -10.58
CA ALA A 123 7.56 -16.73 -9.71
C ALA A 123 6.86 -17.46 -8.55
N GLN A 124 7.05 -18.77 -8.44
CA GLN A 124 6.44 -19.56 -7.38
C GLN A 124 7.43 -20.55 -6.78
N ARG A 125 7.65 -20.43 -5.47
CA ARG A 125 8.57 -21.29 -4.70
C ARG A 125 10.00 -21.30 -5.29
N VAL A 126 10.44 -20.10 -5.66
CA VAL A 126 11.78 -19.87 -6.22
C VAL A 126 12.57 -18.89 -5.35
N LYS A 127 13.87 -18.87 -5.53
CA LYS A 127 14.79 -18.02 -4.79
C LYS A 127 15.79 -17.28 -5.66
N ASN A 128 16.28 -16.15 -5.13
CA ASN A 128 17.34 -15.35 -5.76
C ASN A 128 16.99 -14.93 -7.18
N ILE A 129 15.82 -14.37 -7.40
CA ILE A 129 15.39 -13.90 -8.72
C ILE A 129 15.49 -12.37 -8.83
N ALA A 130 15.64 -11.89 -10.06
CA ALA A 130 15.56 -10.46 -10.32
C ALA A 130 14.81 -10.16 -11.63
N ILE A 131 14.13 -8.99 -11.66
CA ILE A 131 13.59 -8.39 -12.88
C ILE A 131 14.17 -6.98 -12.93
N THR A 132 14.99 -6.69 -13.92
CA THR A 132 15.80 -5.46 -13.95
C THR A 132 15.84 -4.82 -15.34
N GLY A 133 16.42 -3.64 -15.39
CA GLY A 133 16.61 -2.88 -16.62
C GLY A 133 15.79 -1.59 -16.63
N GLU A 134 15.60 -1.01 -17.81
CA GLU A 134 14.87 0.25 -18.01
C GLU A 134 13.69 0.09 -18.99
N GLY A 135 13.37 -1.16 -19.36
CA GLY A 135 12.29 -1.49 -20.29
C GLY A 135 10.90 -1.47 -19.65
N VAL A 136 9.91 -1.82 -20.47
CA VAL A 136 8.49 -1.79 -20.11
C VAL A 136 7.92 -3.19 -19.98
N ILE A 137 7.16 -3.43 -18.92
CA ILE A 137 6.27 -4.58 -18.75
C ILE A 137 4.84 -4.08 -18.87
N ASN A 138 4.19 -4.40 -19.98
CA ASN A 138 2.85 -3.97 -20.34
C ASN A 138 1.87 -5.15 -20.19
N SER A 139 1.02 -5.10 -19.18
CA SER A 139 0.01 -6.14 -18.93
C SER A 139 -1.19 -6.08 -19.88
N ASN A 140 -1.21 -5.10 -20.78
CA ASN A 140 -2.12 -4.99 -21.92
C ASN A 140 -3.60 -4.91 -21.55
N HIS A 141 -3.91 -4.61 -20.30
CA HIS A 141 -5.27 -4.41 -19.77
C HIS A 141 -6.26 -5.53 -20.17
N LEU A 142 -5.82 -6.79 -20.18
CA LEU A 142 -6.67 -7.92 -20.50
C LEU A 142 -7.79 -8.09 -19.46
N VAL A 143 -9.02 -8.09 -19.90
CA VAL A 143 -10.20 -8.33 -19.06
C VAL A 143 -10.51 -9.82 -18.98
N ASP A 144 -10.72 -10.33 -17.74
CA ASP A 144 -11.28 -11.66 -17.51
C ASP A 144 -12.73 -11.54 -16.97
N PRO A 145 -13.74 -11.94 -17.76
CA PRO A 145 -15.13 -11.92 -17.29
C PRO A 145 -15.42 -12.82 -16.08
N ASN A 146 -14.53 -13.79 -15.80
CA ASN A 146 -14.63 -14.67 -14.64
C ASN A 146 -13.75 -14.19 -13.46
N GLY A 147 -12.94 -13.15 -13.67
CA GLY A 147 -12.11 -12.56 -12.65
C GLY A 147 -12.90 -11.77 -11.60
N GLU A 148 -12.22 -11.24 -10.60
CA GLU A 148 -12.85 -10.41 -9.56
C GLU A 148 -13.57 -9.22 -10.19
N GLY A 149 -14.80 -8.97 -9.75
CA GLY A 149 -15.64 -7.92 -10.28
C GLY A 149 -16.04 -8.11 -11.76
N HIS A 150 -15.82 -9.30 -12.33
CA HIS A 150 -16.08 -9.65 -13.73
C HIS A 150 -15.23 -8.86 -14.75
N HIS A 151 -14.04 -8.39 -14.34
CA HIS A 151 -13.18 -7.60 -15.21
C HIS A 151 -11.68 -7.76 -14.93
N ARG A 152 -11.26 -8.16 -13.71
CA ARG A 152 -9.84 -8.26 -13.36
C ARG A 152 -9.18 -9.45 -14.05
N GLY A 153 -8.20 -9.19 -14.89
CA GLY A 153 -7.44 -10.19 -15.63
C GLY A 153 -6.27 -10.77 -14.84
N PRO A 154 -5.20 -11.24 -15.53
CA PRO A 154 -3.99 -11.75 -14.88
C PRO A 154 -3.24 -10.65 -14.13
N HIS A 155 -2.60 -10.99 -13.02
CA HIS A 155 -1.60 -10.12 -12.39
C HIS A 155 -0.41 -9.92 -13.33
N CYS A 156 0.18 -8.71 -13.32
CA CYS A 156 1.35 -8.46 -14.14
C CYS A 156 2.55 -9.31 -13.65
N ILE A 157 2.86 -9.25 -12.36
CA ILE A 157 3.88 -10.08 -11.71
C ILE A 157 3.26 -10.77 -10.50
N MET A 158 3.36 -12.09 -10.41
CA MET A 158 2.94 -12.89 -9.27
C MET A 158 4.14 -13.52 -8.58
N LEU A 159 4.29 -13.26 -7.30
CA LEU A 159 5.33 -13.79 -6.42
C LEU A 159 4.68 -14.70 -5.37
N GLY A 160 4.76 -16.00 -5.51
CA GLY A 160 4.22 -16.96 -4.56
C GLY A 160 5.32 -17.69 -3.80
N GLU A 161 5.50 -17.43 -2.50
CA GLU A 161 6.50 -18.12 -1.67
C GLU A 161 7.93 -17.94 -2.22
N VAL A 162 8.32 -16.68 -2.48
CA VAL A 162 9.62 -16.31 -3.06
C VAL A 162 10.56 -15.79 -1.98
N ASP A 163 11.79 -16.29 -1.95
CA ASP A 163 12.86 -15.81 -1.07
C ASP A 163 14.01 -15.18 -1.86
N GLY A 164 14.23 -13.90 -1.65
CA GLY A 164 15.22 -13.12 -2.40
C GLY A 164 14.70 -12.70 -3.77
N VAL A 165 14.01 -11.56 -3.84
CA VAL A 165 13.56 -10.97 -5.10
C VAL A 165 13.98 -9.50 -5.20
N THR A 166 14.53 -9.13 -6.35
CA THR A 166 14.81 -7.73 -6.69
C THR A 166 14.05 -7.34 -7.96
N ILE A 167 13.21 -6.31 -7.89
CA ILE A 167 12.60 -5.69 -9.08
C ILE A 167 13.11 -4.25 -9.14
N ARG A 168 13.78 -3.86 -10.22
CA ARG A 168 14.46 -2.57 -10.30
C ARG A 168 14.47 -1.96 -11.69
N GLY A 169 14.16 -0.64 -11.74
CA GLY A 169 14.32 0.20 -12.94
C GLY A 169 13.21 0.07 -13.96
N ILE A 170 12.28 -0.85 -13.80
CA ILE A 170 11.23 -1.23 -14.76
C ILE A 170 10.04 -0.29 -14.69
N HIS A 171 9.45 0.01 -15.85
CA HIS A 171 8.13 0.60 -15.96
C HIS A 171 7.05 -0.49 -16.14
N ILE A 172 6.14 -0.59 -15.19
CA ILE A 172 4.99 -1.51 -15.19
C ILE A 172 3.74 -0.70 -15.56
N THR A 173 3.04 -1.10 -16.61
CA THR A 173 1.87 -0.35 -17.10
C THR A 173 0.70 -1.26 -17.50
N GLU A 174 -0.50 -0.66 -17.58
CA GLU A 174 -1.75 -1.32 -18.01
C GLU A 174 -2.04 -2.61 -17.24
N ALA A 175 -1.75 -2.65 -15.93
CA ALA A 175 -1.94 -3.85 -15.13
C ALA A 175 -3.41 -4.33 -15.18
N SER A 176 -3.62 -5.53 -15.73
CA SER A 176 -4.95 -6.15 -15.88
C SER A 176 -5.58 -6.51 -14.54
N ASN A 177 -4.75 -6.72 -13.52
CA ASN A 177 -5.08 -6.84 -12.12
C ASN A 177 -4.04 -6.02 -11.33
N TYR A 178 -3.27 -6.60 -10.43
CA TYR A 178 -2.21 -5.89 -9.72
C TYR A 178 -0.90 -5.86 -10.52
N GLY A 179 -0.15 -4.78 -10.38
CA GLY A 179 1.20 -4.68 -10.96
C GLY A 179 2.13 -5.73 -10.38
N VAL A 180 2.21 -5.82 -9.05
CA VAL A 180 2.89 -6.91 -8.34
C VAL A 180 1.95 -7.48 -7.30
N MET A 181 1.61 -8.76 -7.41
CA MET A 181 0.89 -9.52 -6.40
C MET A 181 1.84 -10.49 -5.71
N GLY A 182 1.79 -10.62 -4.39
CA GLY A 182 2.64 -11.58 -3.68
C GLY A 182 1.98 -12.26 -2.49
N TYR A 183 2.38 -13.51 -2.26
CA TYR A 183 2.07 -14.30 -1.08
C TYR A 183 3.35 -14.78 -0.43
N GLU A 184 3.55 -14.47 0.87
CA GLU A 184 4.71 -14.89 1.67
C GLU A 184 6.05 -14.66 0.94
N VAL A 185 6.34 -13.39 0.68
CA VAL A 185 7.56 -12.95 -0.01
C VAL A 185 8.60 -12.56 1.04
N GLU A 186 9.79 -13.15 0.99
CA GLU A 186 10.88 -12.82 1.89
C GLU A 186 12.06 -12.17 1.17
N ASN A 187 12.79 -11.28 1.85
CA ASN A 187 13.98 -10.61 1.35
C ASN A 187 13.76 -9.91 -0.01
N ALA A 188 12.76 -9.02 -0.06
CA ALA A 188 12.34 -8.34 -1.28
C ALA A 188 12.82 -6.89 -1.36
N VAL A 189 13.33 -6.51 -2.54
CA VAL A 189 13.70 -5.14 -2.86
C VAL A 189 12.98 -4.69 -4.13
N PHE A 190 12.14 -3.66 -4.00
CA PHE A 190 11.48 -2.98 -5.10
C PHE A 190 11.99 -1.55 -5.15
N GLU A 191 12.74 -1.20 -6.20
CA GLU A 191 13.38 0.11 -6.28
C GLU A 191 13.41 0.71 -7.68
N ASN A 192 13.29 2.03 -7.73
CA ASN A 192 13.32 2.80 -8.99
C ASN A 192 12.27 2.28 -10.00
N LEU A 193 11.08 1.91 -9.52
CA LEU A 193 9.99 1.42 -10.35
C LEU A 193 9.03 2.54 -10.70
N GLN A 194 8.47 2.45 -11.89
CA GLN A 194 7.36 3.30 -12.31
C GLN A 194 6.12 2.42 -12.55
N PHE A 195 5.01 2.79 -11.94
CA PHE A 195 3.71 2.18 -12.18
C PHE A 195 2.77 3.21 -12.79
N THR A 196 2.13 2.87 -13.89
CA THR A 196 1.12 3.73 -14.50
C THR A 196 -0.10 2.94 -14.89
N LYS A 197 -1.29 3.50 -14.64
CA LYS A 197 -2.58 2.88 -14.98
C LYS A 197 -2.84 1.54 -14.23
N GLY A 198 -3.85 0.81 -14.65
CA GLY A 198 -4.21 -0.47 -14.06
C GLY A 198 -4.90 -0.34 -12.70
N HIS A 199 -4.75 -1.35 -11.86
CA HIS A 199 -5.30 -1.45 -10.51
C HIS A 199 -4.24 -1.13 -9.46
N ASP A 200 -4.04 -1.99 -8.44
CA ASP A 200 -3.00 -1.77 -7.42
C ASP A 200 -1.59 -1.82 -8.04
N GLY A 201 -0.69 -1.01 -7.52
CA GLY A 201 0.71 -1.06 -7.89
C GLY A 201 1.39 -2.30 -7.30
N ILE A 202 1.57 -2.34 -5.99
CA ILE A 202 2.15 -3.48 -5.25
C ILE A 202 1.15 -3.95 -4.20
N HIS A 203 0.79 -5.23 -4.22
CA HIS A 203 -0.11 -5.84 -3.24
C HIS A 203 0.48 -7.13 -2.67
N LEU A 204 1.02 -7.07 -1.45
CA LEU A 204 1.66 -8.23 -0.83
C LEU A 204 0.85 -8.72 0.38
N ARG A 205 0.51 -10.00 0.38
CA ARG A 205 -0.15 -10.71 1.49
C ARG A 205 0.85 -11.64 2.14
N GLY A 206 1.58 -11.13 3.12
CA GLY A 206 2.73 -11.74 3.73
C GLY A 206 4.04 -11.28 3.07
N ALA A 207 4.85 -10.55 3.85
CA ALA A 207 6.19 -10.16 3.44
C ALA A 207 7.09 -10.03 4.68
N LYS A 208 8.36 -10.39 4.50
CA LYS A 208 9.38 -10.25 5.53
C LYS A 208 10.66 -9.69 4.92
N ASN A 209 11.26 -8.68 5.59
CA ASN A 209 12.42 -7.95 5.08
C ASN A 209 12.09 -7.30 3.72
N LEU A 210 11.08 -6.42 3.68
CA LEU A 210 10.61 -5.75 2.48
C LEU A 210 11.16 -4.33 2.39
N ILE A 211 11.74 -4.00 1.26
CA ILE A 211 12.18 -2.64 0.94
C ILE A 211 11.47 -2.18 -0.34
N ILE A 212 10.73 -1.05 -0.24
CA ILE A 212 10.15 -0.34 -1.40
C ILE A 212 10.73 1.07 -1.36
N ARG A 213 11.47 1.48 -2.41
CA ARG A 213 12.10 2.79 -2.42
C ARG A 213 12.25 3.42 -3.80
N ASN A 214 12.22 4.74 -3.84
CA ASN A 214 12.41 5.54 -5.06
C ASN A 214 11.43 5.10 -6.18
N CYS A 215 10.20 4.73 -5.82
CA CYS A 215 9.19 4.28 -6.77
C CYS A 215 8.17 5.38 -7.03
N SER A 216 7.65 5.42 -8.25
CA SER A 216 6.56 6.31 -8.65
C SER A 216 5.32 5.49 -8.99
N PHE A 217 4.21 5.84 -8.35
CA PHE A 217 2.93 5.18 -8.55
C PHE A 217 1.91 6.18 -9.07
N GLU A 218 1.31 5.86 -10.20
CA GLU A 218 0.16 6.54 -10.77
C GLU A 218 -0.88 5.48 -11.14
N THR A 219 -1.63 4.98 -10.14
CA THR A 219 -2.48 3.80 -10.25
C THR A 219 -3.96 4.13 -10.19
N GLY A 220 -4.80 3.26 -10.72
CA GLY A 220 -6.26 3.40 -10.65
C GLY A 220 -6.86 2.90 -9.34
N ASP A 221 -6.17 2.02 -8.61
CA ASP A 221 -6.55 1.51 -7.29
C ASP A 221 -5.40 1.79 -6.31
N ASP A 222 -5.20 1.05 -5.24
CA ASP A 222 -4.20 1.34 -4.22
C ASP A 222 -2.76 1.33 -4.78
N CYS A 223 -1.91 2.31 -4.41
CA CYS A 223 -0.50 2.27 -4.86
C CYS A 223 0.27 1.13 -4.22
N ILE A 224 0.17 1.00 -2.89
CA ILE A 224 0.80 -0.07 -2.11
C ILE A 224 -0.24 -0.62 -1.14
N ALA A 225 -0.52 -1.92 -1.20
CA ALA A 225 -1.52 -2.55 -0.33
C ALA A 225 -1.09 -3.92 0.20
N GLY A 226 -1.81 -4.42 1.22
CA GLY A 226 -1.64 -5.76 1.76
C GLY A 226 -1.50 -5.80 3.27
N GLY A 227 -0.51 -6.55 3.76
CA GLY A 227 -0.19 -6.72 5.18
C GLY A 227 0.32 -8.12 5.51
N PHE A 228 0.33 -8.49 6.79
CA PHE A 228 1.16 -9.56 7.34
C PHE A 228 2.64 -9.31 7.02
N TRP A 229 3.04 -8.04 7.14
CA TRP A 229 4.41 -7.62 6.87
C TRP A 229 5.21 -7.55 8.17
N THR A 230 6.49 -7.87 8.07
CA THR A 230 7.45 -7.74 9.18
C THR A 230 8.76 -7.18 8.64
N ASN A 231 9.34 -6.21 9.35
CA ASN A 231 10.56 -5.52 8.95
C ASN A 231 10.44 -4.93 7.54
N THR A 232 9.61 -3.90 7.43
CA THR A 232 9.27 -3.28 6.13
C THR A 232 9.66 -1.81 6.12
N SER A 233 10.32 -1.39 5.05
CA SER A 233 10.70 0.00 4.81
C SER A 233 10.14 0.49 3.48
N ILE A 234 9.28 1.54 3.51
CA ILE A 234 8.72 2.23 2.33
C ILE A 234 9.24 3.66 2.35
N LYS A 235 10.10 4.03 1.39
CA LYS A 235 10.78 5.32 1.42
C LYS A 235 10.92 5.97 0.06
N ASP A 236 10.96 7.30 0.08
CA ASP A 236 11.31 8.11 -1.09
C ASP A 236 10.40 7.81 -2.30
N CYS A 237 9.09 7.57 -2.06
CA CYS A 237 8.12 7.21 -3.08
C CYS A 237 7.17 8.38 -3.38
N TYR A 238 6.77 8.46 -4.65
CA TYR A 238 5.66 9.29 -5.11
C TYR A 238 4.42 8.43 -5.31
N LEU A 239 3.30 8.81 -4.67
CA LEU A 239 2.08 8.03 -4.68
C LEU A 239 0.91 8.89 -5.14
N ASN A 240 0.39 8.57 -6.31
CA ASN A 240 -0.82 9.15 -6.89
C ASN A 240 -1.80 8.03 -7.23
N SER A 241 -3.02 8.13 -6.76
CA SER A 241 -4.03 7.10 -6.96
C SER A 241 -5.44 7.68 -6.98
N THR A 242 -6.33 7.02 -7.67
CA THR A 242 -7.77 7.28 -7.57
C THR A 242 -8.38 6.67 -6.28
N CYS A 243 -7.70 5.70 -5.64
CA CYS A 243 -8.11 5.06 -4.40
C CYS A 243 -7.21 5.50 -3.23
N ASN A 244 -6.30 4.68 -2.75
CA ASN A 244 -5.44 5.05 -1.64
C ASN A 244 -3.95 5.01 -2.01
N GLY A 245 -3.15 5.80 -1.31
CA GLY A 245 -1.70 5.72 -1.44
C GLY A 245 -1.17 4.42 -0.82
N ILE A 246 -1.32 4.27 0.48
CA ILE A 246 -0.94 3.01 1.17
C ILE A 246 -2.16 2.46 1.91
N ARG A 247 -2.46 1.17 1.70
CA ARG A 247 -3.56 0.48 2.35
C ARG A 247 -3.13 -0.80 3.04
N ILE A 248 -3.13 -0.79 4.38
CA ILE A 248 -2.78 -1.96 5.20
C ILE A 248 -4.06 -2.59 5.72
N ILE A 249 -4.34 -3.84 5.31
CA ILE A 249 -5.58 -4.58 5.61
C ILE A 249 -5.38 -5.80 6.50
N TYR A 250 -4.14 -6.11 6.87
CA TYR A 250 -3.77 -7.17 7.79
C TYR A 250 -2.77 -6.67 8.84
N PRO A 251 -2.51 -7.44 9.92
CA PRO A 251 -1.48 -7.13 10.91
C PRO A 251 -0.09 -6.86 10.29
N VAL A 252 0.66 -5.96 10.92
CA VAL A 252 2.01 -5.59 10.48
C VAL A 252 2.91 -5.29 11.68
N TYR A 253 4.21 -5.56 11.54
CA TYR A 253 5.19 -5.44 12.61
C TYR A 253 6.49 -4.83 12.09
N ASP A 254 7.01 -3.81 12.77
CA ASP A 254 8.27 -3.12 12.44
C ASP A 254 8.22 -2.49 11.03
N ILE A 255 7.42 -1.42 10.93
CA ILE A 255 7.12 -0.76 9.67
C ILE A 255 7.64 0.68 9.70
N GLU A 256 8.42 1.07 8.71
CA GLU A 256 8.84 2.45 8.50
C GLU A 256 8.33 2.98 7.16
N ILE A 257 7.58 4.09 7.19
CA ILE A 257 7.13 4.83 6.00
C ILE A 257 7.69 6.23 6.09
N ALA A 258 8.58 6.62 5.16
CA ALA A 258 9.30 7.88 5.29
C ALA A 258 9.58 8.57 3.95
N ARG A 259 9.64 9.91 3.97
CA ARG A 259 10.00 10.76 2.83
C ARG A 259 9.20 10.43 1.58
N CYS A 260 7.89 10.17 1.77
CA CYS A 260 6.97 9.90 0.69
C CYS A 260 6.11 11.13 0.40
N LYS A 261 5.78 11.30 -0.88
CA LYS A 261 4.84 12.32 -1.33
C LYS A 261 3.55 11.66 -1.82
N PHE A 262 2.42 12.08 -1.27
CA PHE A 262 1.09 11.67 -1.69
C PHE A 262 0.39 12.84 -2.35
N GLU A 263 -0.14 12.65 -3.54
CA GLU A 263 -0.76 13.72 -4.31
C GLU A 263 -2.02 13.25 -5.02
N GLY A 264 -3.14 13.92 -4.77
CA GLY A 264 -4.38 13.79 -5.51
C GLY A 264 -4.61 14.99 -6.46
N PRO A 265 -5.56 14.89 -7.36
CA PRO A 265 -6.38 13.72 -7.66
C PRO A 265 -5.60 12.62 -8.39
N GLY A 266 -6.16 11.40 -8.44
CA GLY A 266 -5.55 10.31 -9.22
C GLY A 266 -5.49 10.66 -10.70
N HIS A 267 -4.33 10.46 -11.34
CA HIS A 267 -4.10 10.75 -12.76
C HIS A 267 -4.82 9.74 -13.67
N TYR A 268 -4.97 8.51 -13.21
CA TYR A 268 -5.65 7.46 -13.96
C TYR A 268 -6.88 6.97 -13.19
N PRO A 269 -8.03 6.83 -13.88
CA PRO A 269 -9.24 6.32 -13.25
C PRO A 269 -9.06 4.84 -12.90
N GLN A 270 -9.83 4.38 -11.92
CA GLN A 270 -9.98 2.96 -11.67
C GLN A 270 -10.65 2.32 -12.89
N PRO A 271 -10.05 1.29 -13.51
CA PRO A 271 -10.47 0.83 -14.85
C PRO A 271 -11.95 0.50 -15.00
N HIS A 272 -12.59 -0.01 -13.94
CA HIS A 272 -14.00 -0.42 -13.94
C HIS A 272 -14.95 0.51 -13.19
N LEU A 273 -14.41 1.56 -12.55
CA LEU A 273 -15.19 2.56 -11.82
C LEU A 273 -14.82 3.98 -12.27
N PRO A 274 -14.95 4.31 -13.55
CA PRO A 274 -14.52 5.61 -14.08
C PRO A 274 -15.21 6.81 -13.43
N LYS A 275 -16.36 6.60 -12.77
CA LYS A 275 -17.09 7.64 -12.02
C LYS A 275 -16.45 7.98 -10.66
N LEU A 276 -15.56 7.15 -10.13
CA LEU A 276 -14.77 7.47 -8.94
C LEU A 276 -13.51 8.27 -9.28
N SER A 277 -13.33 8.61 -10.54
CA SER A 277 -12.18 9.33 -11.05
C SER A 277 -11.93 10.64 -10.28
N GLY A 278 -10.68 10.87 -9.95
CA GLY A 278 -10.17 12.15 -9.51
C GLY A 278 -10.14 12.43 -8.02
N LYS A 279 -10.21 11.42 -7.12
CA LYS A 279 -10.16 11.70 -5.68
C LYS A 279 -9.37 10.64 -4.93
N MET A 280 -8.12 10.91 -4.64
CA MET A 280 -7.38 10.06 -3.69
C MET A 280 -8.14 10.00 -2.36
N LEU A 281 -8.62 8.80 -1.99
CA LEU A 281 -9.52 8.60 -0.84
C LEU A 281 -8.80 8.78 0.49
N ALA A 282 -7.57 8.27 0.57
CA ALA A 282 -6.68 8.53 1.68
C ALA A 282 -5.22 8.45 1.23
N ALA A 283 -4.35 9.26 1.84
CA ALA A 283 -2.93 9.03 1.69
C ALA A 283 -2.55 7.69 2.30
N MET A 284 -3.01 7.42 3.52
CA MET A 284 -2.76 6.14 4.20
C MET A 284 -4.00 5.64 4.94
N ILE A 285 -4.28 4.33 4.81
CA ILE A 285 -5.34 3.64 5.55
C ILE A 285 -4.77 2.37 6.21
N VAL A 286 -5.03 2.20 7.52
CA VAL A 286 -4.56 1.04 8.31
C VAL A 286 -5.76 0.41 9.01
N GLN A 287 -6.27 -0.68 8.45
CA GLN A 287 -7.50 -1.33 8.91
C GLN A 287 -7.37 -2.86 8.94
N PRO A 288 -6.55 -3.43 9.85
CA PRO A 288 -6.40 -4.88 9.92
C PRO A 288 -7.74 -5.56 10.19
N GLY A 289 -8.11 -6.50 9.33
CA GLY A 289 -9.39 -7.20 9.41
C GLY A 289 -10.57 -6.50 8.70
N ALA A 290 -10.33 -5.48 7.88
CA ALA A 290 -11.41 -4.76 7.17
C ALA A 290 -12.13 -5.60 6.12
N TRP A 291 -11.42 -6.49 5.43
CA TRP A 291 -11.96 -7.33 4.37
C TRP A 291 -12.25 -8.75 4.86
N TRP A 292 -11.35 -9.32 5.62
CA TRP A 292 -11.48 -10.62 6.25
C TRP A 292 -11.02 -10.54 7.70
N PRO A 293 -11.64 -11.28 8.62
CA PRO A 293 -11.20 -11.31 10.01
C PRO A 293 -9.71 -11.61 10.09
N ALA A 294 -9.01 -10.81 10.88
CA ALA A 294 -7.59 -10.99 11.15
C ALA A 294 -7.34 -10.98 12.66
N VAL A 295 -6.28 -11.65 13.08
CA VAL A 295 -5.79 -11.64 14.46
C VAL A 295 -4.34 -11.16 14.43
N GLY A 296 -4.03 -10.12 15.20
CA GLY A 296 -2.67 -9.59 15.27
C GLY A 296 -2.61 -8.07 15.44
N GLY A 297 -1.39 -7.57 15.55
CA GLY A 297 -1.11 -6.17 15.87
C GLY A 297 -0.74 -5.31 14.66
N VAL A 298 -0.82 -4.00 14.87
CA VAL A 298 -0.07 -2.97 14.16
C VAL A 298 0.96 -2.48 15.17
N GLU A 299 2.16 -3.05 15.13
CA GLU A 299 3.18 -2.79 16.13
C GLU A 299 4.44 -2.18 15.54
N ASP A 300 5.03 -1.25 16.29
CA ASP A 300 6.25 -0.54 15.89
C ASP A 300 6.12 0.10 14.48
N MET A 301 5.02 0.83 14.26
CA MET A 301 4.80 1.55 12.99
C MET A 301 5.26 3.00 13.14
N HIS A 302 6.22 3.40 12.32
CA HIS A 302 6.75 4.76 12.28
C HIS A 302 6.52 5.40 10.91
N ILE A 303 5.74 6.47 10.88
CA ILE A 303 5.40 7.25 9.68
C ILE A 303 5.97 8.65 9.86
N HIS A 304 6.88 9.08 8.98
CA HIS A 304 7.53 10.37 9.17
C HIS A 304 8.05 11.03 7.88
N ASP A 305 8.24 12.36 7.95
CA ASP A 305 8.73 13.16 6.84
C ASP A 305 7.86 13.00 5.60
N ILE A 306 6.54 13.21 5.74
CA ILE A 306 5.54 12.96 4.69
C ILE A 306 4.98 14.29 4.17
N GLU A 307 4.93 14.42 2.84
CA GLU A 307 4.22 15.50 2.14
C GLU A 307 2.94 14.97 1.51
N ILE A 308 1.82 15.71 1.71
CA ILE A 308 0.51 15.31 1.21
C ILE A 308 -0.18 16.52 0.61
N ASP A 309 -0.74 16.36 -0.60
CA ASP A 309 -1.56 17.40 -1.21
C ASP A 309 -2.82 16.83 -1.85
N ASN A 310 -3.92 17.55 -1.70
CA ASN A 310 -5.21 17.33 -2.37
C ASN A 310 -5.75 15.89 -2.23
N VAL A 311 -5.78 15.38 -1.01
CA VAL A 311 -6.35 14.08 -0.67
C VAL A 311 -7.65 14.24 0.13
N ARG A 312 -8.48 13.21 0.18
CA ARG A 312 -9.70 13.25 1.01
C ARG A 312 -9.41 13.05 2.50
N CYS A 313 -8.41 12.25 2.83
CA CYS A 313 -7.99 11.98 4.21
C CYS A 313 -6.48 11.77 4.27
N VAL A 314 -5.83 12.34 5.28
CA VAL A 314 -4.38 12.17 5.51
C VAL A 314 -4.06 10.77 6.02
N PHE A 315 -4.73 10.37 7.08
CA PHE A 315 -4.53 9.08 7.74
C PHE A 315 -5.83 8.60 8.36
N ALA A 316 -6.18 7.35 8.13
CA ALA A 316 -7.29 6.69 8.78
C ALA A 316 -6.88 5.31 9.29
N SER A 317 -7.08 5.06 10.58
CA SER A 317 -6.84 3.74 11.18
C SER A 317 -8.05 3.31 11.98
N ASP A 318 -8.48 2.04 11.76
CA ASP A 318 -9.59 1.44 12.50
C ASP A 318 -9.28 -0.02 12.85
N LEU A 319 -9.04 -0.26 14.13
CA LEU A 319 -8.82 -1.61 14.63
C LEU A 319 -10.14 -2.37 14.76
N LYS A 320 -10.18 -3.55 14.16
CA LYS A 320 -11.31 -4.48 14.25
C LYS A 320 -11.17 -5.41 15.47
N ALA A 321 -12.15 -6.27 15.68
CA ALA A 321 -12.08 -7.30 16.72
C ALA A 321 -10.81 -8.18 16.55
N ASN A 322 -10.17 -8.53 17.66
CA ASN A 322 -8.93 -9.32 17.73
C ASN A 322 -7.70 -8.64 17.07
N THR A 323 -7.76 -7.32 16.85
CA THR A 323 -6.59 -6.55 16.42
C THR A 323 -6.23 -5.50 17.48
N TRP A 324 -4.97 -5.12 17.54
CA TRP A 324 -4.45 -4.12 18.46
C TRP A 324 -3.38 -3.27 17.79
N SER A 325 -2.99 -2.17 18.44
CA SER A 325 -1.84 -1.40 18.00
C SER A 325 -0.93 -1.09 19.20
N LYS A 326 0.37 -1.10 18.96
CA LYS A 326 1.38 -0.75 19.93
C LYS A 326 2.48 0.05 19.26
N ASN A 327 2.85 1.17 19.88
CA ASN A 327 3.88 2.06 19.39
C ASN A 327 3.63 2.56 17.95
N LEU A 328 2.47 3.23 17.75
CA LEU A 328 2.17 3.95 16.51
C LEU A 328 2.72 5.38 16.62
N VAL A 329 3.70 5.73 15.81
CA VAL A 329 4.29 7.07 15.76
C VAL A 329 4.06 7.70 14.38
N ILE A 330 3.46 8.88 14.35
CA ILE A 330 3.25 9.68 13.14
C ILE A 330 3.83 11.06 13.40
N GLU A 331 4.85 11.46 12.65
CA GLU A 331 5.51 12.72 12.89
C GLU A 331 6.06 13.40 11.63
N ARG A 332 6.25 14.72 11.70
CA ARG A 332 6.73 15.55 10.60
C ARG A 332 5.91 15.37 9.33
N ILE A 333 4.60 15.59 9.48
CA ILE A 333 3.63 15.50 8.40
C ILE A 333 3.24 16.92 7.96
N LYS A 334 3.34 17.20 6.67
CA LYS A 334 2.80 18.41 6.07
C LYS A 334 1.73 18.05 5.04
N ALA A 335 0.51 18.49 5.27
CA ALA A 335 -0.60 18.22 4.36
C ALA A 335 -1.33 19.50 3.97
N THR A 336 -1.68 19.63 2.68
CA THR A 336 -2.42 20.75 2.13
C THR A 336 -3.64 20.27 1.35
N ASN A 337 -4.66 21.13 1.26
CA ASN A 337 -5.88 20.88 0.49
C ASN A 337 -6.61 19.59 0.86
N VAL A 338 -6.58 19.18 2.13
CA VAL A 338 -7.33 18.00 2.61
C VAL A 338 -8.83 18.32 2.55
N ASN A 339 -9.60 17.51 1.84
CA ASN A 339 -10.90 17.98 1.35
C ASN A 339 -12.12 17.14 1.78
N TYR A 340 -11.95 16.17 2.72
CA TYR A 340 -13.11 15.35 3.11
C TYR A 340 -13.14 14.95 4.58
N ALA A 341 -12.13 14.28 5.12
CA ALA A 341 -12.16 13.67 6.44
C ALA A 341 -11.00 14.14 7.33
N ALA A 342 -11.26 14.24 8.62
CA ALA A 342 -10.26 14.44 9.65
C ALA A 342 -9.20 13.33 9.65
N LEU A 343 -8.05 13.56 10.25
CA LEU A 343 -7.14 12.50 10.68
C LEU A 343 -7.87 11.61 11.69
N GLN A 344 -7.93 10.29 11.47
CA GLN A 344 -8.73 9.35 12.27
C GLN A 344 -7.90 8.19 12.79
N ILE A 345 -7.93 7.97 14.12
CA ILE A 345 -7.31 6.81 14.79
C ILE A 345 -8.33 6.27 15.78
N GLU A 346 -8.96 5.15 15.45
CA GLU A 346 -10.13 4.72 16.21
C GLU A 346 -10.30 3.20 16.28
N SER A 347 -11.03 2.75 17.27
CA SER A 347 -11.49 1.38 17.39
C SER A 347 -12.92 1.35 17.93
N TRP A 348 -13.72 0.38 17.44
CA TRP A 348 -15.14 0.24 17.77
C TRP A 348 -15.53 -1.16 18.24
N LYS A 349 -14.70 -2.17 17.97
CA LYS A 349 -15.03 -3.60 18.18
C LYS A 349 -13.99 -4.33 19.03
N GLY A 350 -13.53 -3.67 20.09
CA GLY A 350 -12.62 -4.32 21.06
C GLY A 350 -11.14 -4.24 20.74
N GLY A 351 -10.74 -3.64 19.61
CA GLY A 351 -9.34 -3.31 19.37
C GLY A 351 -8.88 -2.16 20.29
N VAL A 352 -7.62 -2.13 20.65
CA VAL A 352 -7.03 -1.10 21.52
C VAL A 352 -5.72 -0.60 20.95
N TYR A 353 -5.52 0.72 20.98
CA TYR A 353 -4.20 1.33 20.80
C TYR A 353 -3.53 1.48 22.15
N GLU A 354 -2.35 0.86 22.32
CA GLU A 354 -1.58 0.99 23.56
C GLU A 354 -0.95 2.40 23.65
N ASP A 355 -0.13 2.75 22.67
CA ASP A 355 0.56 4.03 22.58
C ASP A 355 0.42 4.63 21.18
N VAL A 356 -0.02 5.87 21.11
CA VAL A 356 -0.09 6.67 19.89
C VAL A 356 0.62 7.99 20.11
N THR A 357 1.57 8.30 19.25
CA THR A 357 2.28 9.59 19.24
C THR A 357 2.02 10.32 17.93
N LEU A 358 1.49 11.53 18.01
CA LEU A 358 1.36 12.49 16.92
C LEU A 358 2.24 13.70 17.22
N ARG A 359 3.23 13.99 16.36
CA ARG A 359 4.20 15.05 16.58
C ARG A 359 4.54 15.81 15.31
N ASP A 360 4.73 17.14 15.41
CA ASP A 360 5.12 17.98 14.29
C ASP A 360 4.24 17.81 13.06
N ILE A 361 2.93 17.95 13.23
CA ILE A 361 1.92 17.75 12.18
C ILE A 361 1.28 19.10 11.83
N ASP A 362 1.34 19.46 10.55
CA ASP A 362 0.70 20.66 9.99
C ASP A 362 -0.26 20.24 8.87
N ILE A 363 -1.57 20.45 9.08
CA ILE A 363 -2.60 20.07 8.12
C ILE A 363 -3.51 21.27 7.82
N HIS A 364 -3.59 21.59 6.53
CA HIS A 364 -4.56 22.54 6.01
C HIS A 364 -5.71 21.82 5.32
N TYR A 365 -6.94 22.08 5.80
CA TYR A 365 -8.17 21.50 5.27
C TYR A 365 -8.92 22.49 4.36
N LEU A 366 -9.67 21.96 3.42
CA LEU A 366 -10.74 22.71 2.77
C LEU A 366 -12.02 22.51 3.59
N GLY A 367 -12.51 23.57 4.19
CA GLY A 367 -13.71 23.54 5.03
C GLY A 367 -14.93 23.03 4.27
N ARG A 368 -15.87 22.46 4.98
CA ARG A 368 -17.08 21.84 4.39
C ARG A 368 -18.34 22.19 5.18
N ASN A 369 -19.32 22.72 4.48
CA ASN A 369 -20.68 22.78 4.97
C ASN A 369 -21.40 21.47 4.64
N ASP A 370 -21.11 20.39 5.39
CA ASP A 370 -21.66 19.06 5.12
C ASP A 370 -22.69 18.65 6.20
N GLU A 371 -23.95 18.64 5.82
CA GLU A 371 -25.05 18.17 6.68
C GLU A 371 -24.88 16.70 7.14
N LYS A 372 -24.14 15.86 6.38
CA LYS A 372 -23.87 14.48 6.78
C LYS A 372 -22.93 14.39 7.98
N ALA A 373 -22.01 15.33 8.10
CA ALA A 373 -21.11 15.40 9.24
C ALA A 373 -21.83 15.69 10.57
N LYS A 374 -23.03 16.24 10.50
CA LYS A 374 -23.89 16.51 11.68
C LYS A 374 -24.60 15.26 12.22
N ARG A 375 -24.57 14.13 11.50
CA ARG A 375 -25.35 12.91 11.83
C ARG A 375 -24.77 12.03 12.94
N GLY A 376 -23.72 12.46 13.63
CA GLY A 376 -23.12 11.72 14.74
C GLY A 376 -22.02 10.73 14.30
N LEU A 377 -21.43 10.07 15.29
CA LEU A 377 -20.37 9.10 15.08
C LEU A 377 -20.91 7.74 14.67
N ILE A 378 -20.41 7.21 13.57
CA ILE A 378 -20.72 5.88 13.07
C ILE A 378 -19.39 5.12 12.93
N ALA A 379 -19.35 3.84 13.32
CA ALA A 379 -18.19 3.00 13.12
C ALA A 379 -17.79 2.96 11.63
N PRO A 380 -16.50 3.05 11.31
CA PRO A 380 -16.06 3.01 9.92
C PRO A 380 -16.30 1.65 9.28
N THR A 381 -16.53 1.63 7.98
CA THR A 381 -16.61 0.41 7.17
C THR A 381 -15.23 0.04 6.65
N ARG A 382 -14.89 0.53 5.48
CA ARG A 382 -13.62 0.24 4.79
C ARG A 382 -12.92 1.48 4.24
N GLU A 383 -13.59 2.63 4.32
CA GLU A 383 -13.10 3.89 3.80
C GLU A 383 -13.08 4.95 4.91
N SER A 384 -12.30 6.00 4.72
CA SER A 384 -12.40 7.20 5.56
C SER A 384 -13.78 7.84 5.41
N ARG A 385 -14.27 8.44 6.48
CA ARG A 385 -15.60 9.07 6.52
C ARG A 385 -15.55 10.42 7.18
N THR A 386 -16.58 11.22 6.95
CA THR A 386 -16.79 12.43 7.76
C THR A 386 -17.25 12.05 9.16
N VAL A 387 -16.73 12.79 10.14
CA VAL A 387 -17.08 12.71 11.56
C VAL A 387 -17.47 14.09 12.05
N PRO A 388 -18.11 14.25 13.24
CA PRO A 388 -18.46 15.56 13.81
C PRO A 388 -17.26 16.46 14.15
N TYR A 389 -16.07 16.04 13.79
CA TYR A 389 -14.80 16.73 13.98
C TYR A 389 -14.14 16.96 12.62
N TRP A 390 -13.53 18.14 12.43
CA TRP A 390 -12.98 18.45 11.13
C TRP A 390 -11.46 18.19 11.01
N ALA A 391 -10.73 18.34 12.11
CA ALA A 391 -9.27 18.24 12.11
C ALA A 391 -8.77 16.84 12.50
N MET A 392 -9.18 16.36 13.67
CA MET A 392 -8.73 15.08 14.21
C MET A 392 -9.84 14.38 15.01
N PHE A 393 -9.89 13.06 14.90
CA PHE A 393 -10.71 12.21 15.75
C PHE A 393 -9.93 10.98 16.20
N VAL A 394 -9.86 10.77 17.53
CA VAL A 394 -9.20 9.62 18.13
C VAL A 394 -10.11 8.91 19.13
N ARG A 395 -10.02 7.58 19.21
CA ARG A 395 -10.87 6.76 20.07
C ARG A 395 -10.23 5.44 20.52
N ASN A 396 -10.43 5.07 21.78
CA ASN A 396 -9.96 3.82 22.41
C ASN A 396 -8.42 3.70 22.41
N ILE A 397 -7.76 4.67 23.04
CA ILE A 397 -6.30 4.73 23.16
C ILE A 397 -5.94 4.72 24.66
N LYS A 398 -4.99 3.89 25.07
CA LYS A 398 -4.50 3.89 26.46
C LYS A 398 -3.62 5.10 26.75
N HIS A 399 -2.65 5.39 25.86
CA HIS A 399 -1.78 6.54 26.02
C HIS A 399 -1.65 7.32 24.69
N LEU A 400 -2.05 8.58 24.69
CA LEU A 400 -2.02 9.48 23.55
C LEU A 400 -1.03 10.63 23.82
N THR A 401 -0.03 10.79 22.97
CA THR A 401 0.89 11.93 22.99
C THR A 401 0.63 12.82 21.78
N LEU A 402 0.34 14.10 22.04
CA LEU A 402 0.11 15.12 21.02
C LEU A 402 1.13 16.24 21.24
N GLU A 403 2.02 16.46 20.29
CA GLU A 403 3.07 17.47 20.39
C GLU A 403 3.22 18.28 19.10
N ASN A 404 3.14 19.60 19.18
CA ASN A 404 3.33 20.52 18.07
C ASN A 404 2.41 20.20 16.87
N LEU A 405 1.11 20.25 17.09
CA LEU A 405 0.09 20.04 16.06
C LEU A 405 -0.52 21.36 15.64
N ASN A 406 -0.71 21.56 14.34
CA ASN A 406 -1.34 22.74 13.78
C ASN A 406 -2.37 22.35 12.72
N PHE A 407 -3.63 22.73 12.95
CA PHE A 407 -4.73 22.44 12.03
C PHE A 407 -5.41 23.74 11.61
N THR A 408 -5.45 24.00 10.30
CA THR A 408 -6.10 25.19 9.71
C THR A 408 -7.08 24.79 8.62
N PHE A 409 -7.97 25.70 8.26
CA PHE A 409 -8.88 25.49 7.14
C PHE A 409 -9.16 26.80 6.37
N THR A 410 -9.59 26.64 5.12
CA THR A 410 -10.21 27.70 4.31
C THR A 410 -11.63 27.30 3.94
N GLY A 411 -12.50 28.28 3.65
CA GLY A 411 -13.91 28.03 3.35
C GLY A 411 -14.79 27.96 4.60
N GLU A 412 -15.93 27.30 4.50
CA GLU A 412 -16.90 27.15 5.60
C GLU A 412 -16.65 25.87 6.39
N GLU A 413 -16.59 25.99 7.71
CA GLU A 413 -16.48 24.84 8.60
C GLU A 413 -17.21 25.14 9.93
N HIS A 414 -18.06 24.22 10.36
CA HIS A 414 -18.91 24.39 11.54
C HIS A 414 -18.75 23.27 12.58
N ARG A 415 -17.91 22.27 12.30
CA ARG A 415 -17.65 21.16 13.23
C ARG A 415 -16.65 21.57 14.30
N THR A 416 -16.68 20.88 15.44
CA THR A 416 -15.62 20.98 16.45
C THR A 416 -14.28 20.53 15.83
N PRO A 417 -13.16 21.20 16.11
CA PRO A 417 -11.86 20.81 15.56
C PRO A 417 -11.45 19.39 15.91
N ILE A 418 -11.38 19.06 17.19
CA ILE A 418 -10.77 17.83 17.69
C ILE A 418 -11.73 17.04 18.56
N GLY A 419 -11.88 15.75 18.30
CA GLY A 419 -12.58 14.79 19.15
C GLY A 419 -11.64 13.77 19.76
N ILE A 420 -11.68 13.62 21.08
CA ILE A 420 -10.88 12.65 21.84
C ILE A 420 -11.82 11.82 22.71
N HIS A 421 -11.98 10.53 22.40
CA HIS A 421 -12.93 9.66 23.07
C HIS A 421 -12.29 8.42 23.68
N ASN A 422 -12.61 8.12 24.93
CA ASN A 422 -12.15 6.95 25.66
C ASN A 422 -10.61 6.80 25.58
N VAL A 423 -9.91 7.84 26.06
CA VAL A 423 -8.44 7.86 26.11
C VAL A 423 -8.03 7.91 27.58
N ALA A 424 -7.26 6.91 28.03
CA ALA A 424 -6.96 6.77 29.45
C ALA A 424 -5.88 7.73 29.96
N LYS A 425 -4.92 8.09 29.12
CA LYS A 425 -3.85 9.07 29.44
C LYS A 425 -3.58 9.94 28.21
N ILE A 426 -3.44 11.24 28.42
CA ILE A 426 -3.14 12.22 27.36
C ILE A 426 -1.99 13.10 27.82
N ASP A 427 -0.89 13.09 27.05
CA ASP A 427 0.18 14.07 27.16
C ASP A 427 0.06 15.05 25.98
N MET A 428 -0.14 16.34 26.27
CA MET A 428 -0.43 17.35 25.23
C MET A 428 0.46 18.57 25.39
N LYS A 429 1.08 18.99 24.28
CA LYS A 429 1.92 20.17 24.21
C LYS A 429 1.80 20.84 22.84
N SER A 430 1.51 22.16 22.82
CA SER A 430 1.48 22.97 21.59
C SER A 430 0.50 22.38 20.54
N VAL A 431 -0.74 22.15 20.92
CA VAL A 431 -1.81 21.68 20.00
C VAL A 431 -2.67 22.89 19.63
N ASN A 432 -2.69 23.23 18.35
CA ASN A 432 -3.45 24.34 17.79
C ASN A 432 -4.43 23.85 16.73
N ALA A 433 -5.64 24.36 16.76
CA ALA A 433 -6.62 24.18 15.71
C ALA A 433 -7.42 25.47 15.53
N GLN A 434 -7.63 25.86 14.28
CA GLN A 434 -8.46 27.03 13.96
C GLN A 434 -9.88 26.80 14.47
N GLN A 435 -10.39 27.76 15.25
CA GLN A 435 -11.71 27.65 15.85
C GLN A 435 -12.81 27.89 14.83
N THR A 436 -13.93 27.22 15.06
CA THR A 436 -15.16 27.33 14.27
C THR A 436 -16.28 27.84 15.18
N ASP A 437 -16.90 28.96 14.83
CA ASP A 437 -17.98 29.60 15.60
C ASP A 437 -17.58 29.73 17.11
N ASP A 438 -18.51 29.56 18.01
CA ASP A 438 -18.28 29.54 19.46
C ASP A 438 -17.91 28.15 20.01
N LYS A 439 -17.41 27.24 19.19
CA LYS A 439 -17.09 25.86 19.59
C LYS A 439 -15.72 25.77 20.24
N GLU A 440 -15.64 24.87 21.17
CA GLU A 440 -14.40 24.52 21.84
C GLU A 440 -13.44 23.82 20.87
N MET A 441 -12.14 24.02 21.06
CA MET A 441 -11.12 23.39 20.25
C MET A 441 -11.14 21.86 20.37
N ILE A 442 -11.36 21.35 21.59
CA ILE A 442 -11.32 19.90 21.86
C ILE A 442 -12.60 19.47 22.57
N HIS A 443 -13.27 18.48 22.02
CA HIS A 443 -14.36 17.77 22.66
C HIS A 443 -13.87 16.42 23.18
N ALA A 444 -13.81 16.29 24.51
CA ALA A 444 -13.34 15.09 25.19
C ALA A 444 -14.48 14.31 25.83
N VAL A 445 -14.53 13.00 25.59
CA VAL A 445 -15.52 12.08 26.16
C VAL A 445 -14.83 10.89 26.81
N ASP A 446 -15.15 10.58 28.06
CA ASP A 446 -14.55 9.47 28.82
C ASP A 446 -13.02 9.55 28.89
N CYS A 447 -12.52 10.75 29.17
CA CYS A 447 -11.08 11.03 29.29
C CYS A 447 -10.78 11.58 30.69
N PRO A 448 -10.19 10.81 31.61
CA PRO A 448 -10.06 11.20 33.01
C PRO A 448 -9.07 12.35 33.29
N LEU A 449 -8.15 12.59 32.38
CA LEU A 449 -7.10 13.62 32.53
C LEU A 449 -6.99 14.45 31.26
N VAL A 450 -7.85 15.45 31.15
CA VAL A 450 -7.75 16.48 30.12
C VAL A 450 -7.24 17.77 30.77
N PRO A 451 -6.24 18.47 30.20
CA PRO A 451 -5.81 19.77 30.70
C PRO A 451 -6.99 20.74 30.86
N GLU A 452 -6.90 21.69 31.80
CA GLU A 452 -7.98 22.65 32.14
C GLU A 452 -8.52 23.48 30.97
N THR A 453 -7.83 23.47 29.84
CA THR A 453 -8.22 24.17 28.60
C THR A 453 -9.24 23.41 27.76
N VAL A 454 -9.66 22.23 28.20
CA VAL A 454 -10.64 21.40 27.48
C VAL A 454 -11.97 21.45 28.20
N SER A 455 -13.00 21.92 27.55
CA SER A 455 -14.30 22.07 28.15
C SER A 455 -15.09 20.75 28.19
N LYS A 456 -16.00 20.69 29.17
CA LYS A 456 -16.77 19.50 29.51
C LYS A 456 -18.20 19.49 28.93
N ASN A 457 -18.49 20.25 27.89
CA ASN A 457 -19.85 20.31 27.34
C ASN A 457 -20.18 19.07 26.53
N TYR A 458 -21.05 18.25 27.08
CA TYR A 458 -21.50 16.97 26.55
C TYR A 458 -22.44 17.15 25.33
N ILE A 459 -22.04 16.77 24.16
CA ILE A 459 -22.95 16.53 23.03
C ILE A 459 -23.31 15.03 23.05
N PRO A 460 -24.60 14.67 23.24
CA PRO A 460 -24.98 13.26 23.28
C PRO A 460 -24.62 12.59 21.94
N ILE A 461 -23.73 11.60 22.00
CA ILE A 461 -23.34 10.80 20.84
C ILE A 461 -24.25 9.59 20.81
N THR A 462 -25.09 9.50 19.79
CA THR A 462 -25.91 8.32 19.55
C THR A 462 -25.06 7.25 18.87
N VAL A 463 -24.56 6.32 19.63
CA VAL A 463 -23.90 5.12 19.06
C VAL A 463 -25.00 4.21 18.50
N PRO A 464 -25.02 3.91 17.20
CA PRO A 464 -26.01 2.98 16.65
C PRO A 464 -25.90 1.62 17.33
N LYS A 465 -27.06 0.99 17.66
CA LYS A 465 -27.13 -0.32 18.35
C LYS A 465 -26.35 -1.44 17.63
N ASN A 466 -26.04 -1.27 16.35
CA ASN A 466 -25.31 -2.23 15.54
C ASN A 466 -23.78 -2.00 15.50
N ALA A 467 -23.26 -1.05 16.28
CA ALA A 467 -21.81 -0.77 16.39
C ALA A 467 -21.11 -1.56 17.52
N ARG A 468 -21.84 -2.52 18.13
CA ARG A 468 -21.29 -3.42 19.16
C ARG A 468 -20.73 -4.71 18.56
#